data_04a86e31e9a96c6b4f3c2b36a99ed606
#
_entry.id   04a86e31e9a96c6b4f3c2b36a99ed606
#
_cell.length_a   1.000
_cell.length_b   1.000
_cell.length_c   1.000
_cell.angle_alpha   90.00
_cell.angle_beta   90.00
_cell.angle_gamma   90.00
#
_symmetry.space_group_name_H-M   'P 1'
#
loop_
_entity.id
_entity.type
_entity.pdbx_description
1 polymer ?
#
loop_
_entity_poly.entity_id
_entity_poly.type
_entity_poly.pdbx_seq_one_letter_code
_entity_poly.pdbx_strand_id
1 'polypeptide(L)'
;EDEHRVRSCTGIVLLLAAFACLCISASASTMEEDADHWIKEGYKQMWKGSFSQANESFEKALQIYDQAIATRPGDINATLNATNKKILLLVKLERFDEAISTLDSTIESYPENLKAWKIKGFSLINIAEKSIAESSEAENGTVGSNTTELDGIYDQSLQAFQRALDLDPDDAEAWRGRALAYSGLKDHDEALKASDKAVEIDPGYGQAWLDRGILLLEMGRTEEALFALDRALSIQPDNLDALSIKAEALTFLGRYQEAEAAFYQAMDMDSERYETGDSEVDWLL
;
A
#
# COMPACT_ATOMS: atom_id res chain seq x y z
N GLU A 1 -49.23 24.06 -29.44
CA GLU A 1 -47.90 24.64 -29.78
C GLU A 1 -47.02 24.78 -28.55
N ASP A 2 -47.56 25.03 -27.36
CA ASP A 2 -46.76 25.19 -26.11
C ASP A 2 -46.23 23.87 -25.53
N GLU A 3 -46.94 22.74 -25.66
CA GLU A 3 -46.45 21.44 -25.16
C GLU A 3 -45.25 20.89 -25.96
N HIS A 4 -45.16 21.21 -27.26
CA HIS A 4 -44.01 20.81 -28.09
C HIS A 4 -42.76 21.65 -27.78
N ARG A 5 -42.90 22.91 -27.36
CA ARG A 5 -41.79 23.76 -26.96
C ARG A 5 -41.20 23.33 -25.61
N VAL A 6 -42.05 22.93 -24.64
CA VAL A 6 -41.59 22.48 -23.32
C VAL A 6 -40.82 21.15 -23.42
N ARG A 7 -41.31 20.19 -24.24
CA ARG A 7 -40.59 18.92 -24.48
C ARG A 7 -39.27 19.10 -25.23
N SER A 8 -39.15 20.09 -26.09
CA SER A 8 -37.91 20.41 -26.78
C SER A 8 -36.88 21.05 -25.83
N CYS A 9 -37.30 21.93 -24.94
CA CYS A 9 -36.40 22.56 -23.94
C CYS A 9 -35.88 21.54 -22.91
N THR A 10 -36.71 20.62 -22.41
CA THR A 10 -36.26 19.57 -21.49
C THR A 10 -35.29 18.60 -22.13
N GLY A 11 -35.46 18.26 -23.39
CA GLY A 11 -34.54 17.42 -24.15
C GLY A 11 -33.16 18.08 -24.35
N ILE A 12 -33.13 19.40 -24.62
CA ILE A 12 -31.87 20.15 -24.77
C ILE A 12 -31.14 20.30 -23.43
N VAL A 13 -31.87 20.53 -22.32
CA VAL A 13 -31.28 20.63 -20.98
C VAL A 13 -30.68 19.28 -20.56
N LEU A 14 -31.36 18.17 -20.84
CA LEU A 14 -30.84 16.82 -20.57
C LEU A 14 -29.63 16.49 -21.43
N LEU A 15 -29.60 16.88 -22.70
CA LEU A 15 -28.45 16.70 -23.59
C LEU A 15 -27.25 17.56 -23.13
N LEU A 16 -27.48 18.81 -22.74
CA LEU A 16 -26.42 19.68 -22.20
C LEU A 16 -25.88 19.17 -20.85
N ALA A 17 -26.75 18.66 -20.00
CA ALA A 17 -26.33 18.03 -18.76
C ALA A 17 -25.51 16.74 -18.98
N ALA A 18 -25.94 15.90 -19.93
CA ALA A 18 -25.18 14.69 -20.31
C ALA A 18 -23.84 15.05 -20.97
N PHE A 19 -23.81 16.10 -21.80
CA PHE A 19 -22.56 16.57 -22.42
C PHE A 19 -21.63 17.21 -21.40
N ALA A 20 -22.16 17.95 -20.43
CA ALA A 20 -21.39 18.48 -19.30
C ALA A 20 -20.83 17.36 -18.44
N CYS A 21 -21.61 16.31 -18.13
CA CYS A 21 -21.13 15.12 -17.41
C CYS A 21 -20.02 14.38 -18.19
N LEU A 22 -20.16 14.23 -19.52
CA LEU A 22 -19.14 13.61 -20.37
C LEU A 22 -17.86 14.45 -20.44
N CYS A 23 -17.97 15.78 -20.50
CA CYS A 23 -16.80 16.68 -20.47
C CYS A 23 -16.12 16.67 -19.10
N ILE A 24 -16.88 16.58 -18.02
CA ILE A 24 -16.35 16.50 -16.66
C ILE A 24 -15.64 15.15 -16.43
N SER A 25 -16.19 14.04 -16.92
CA SER A 25 -15.56 12.72 -16.81
C SER A 25 -14.30 12.62 -17.68
N ALA A 26 -14.30 13.20 -18.90
CA ALA A 26 -13.12 13.24 -19.77
C ALA A 26 -12.00 14.11 -19.19
N SER A 27 -12.34 15.25 -18.55
CA SER A 27 -11.35 16.10 -17.89
C SER A 27 -10.71 15.45 -16.64
N ALA A 28 -11.38 14.44 -16.09
CA ALA A 28 -10.93 13.73 -14.90
C ALA A 28 -9.88 12.66 -15.20
N SER A 29 -10.12 11.91 -16.22
CA SER A 29 -9.13 10.95 -16.73
C SER A 29 -7.83 11.68 -17.09
N THR A 30 -7.92 12.86 -17.70
CA THR A 30 -6.75 13.68 -18.02
C THR A 30 -6.04 14.22 -16.78
N MET A 31 -6.76 14.62 -15.71
CA MET A 31 -6.13 15.10 -14.47
C MET A 31 -5.40 13.99 -13.74
N GLU A 32 -5.96 12.78 -13.66
CA GLU A 32 -5.28 11.65 -13.04
C GLU A 32 -4.05 11.23 -13.86
N GLU A 33 -4.13 11.21 -15.18
CA GLU A 33 -2.99 10.98 -16.09
C GLU A 33 -1.90 12.04 -15.92
N ASP A 34 -2.28 13.30 -15.70
CA ASP A 34 -1.35 14.40 -15.41
C ASP A 34 -0.66 14.21 -14.06
N ALA A 35 -1.39 13.77 -13.02
CA ALA A 35 -0.79 13.46 -11.72
C ALA A 35 0.19 12.29 -11.82
N ASP A 36 -0.19 11.20 -12.49
CA ASP A 36 0.66 10.03 -12.70
C ASP A 36 1.92 10.39 -13.50
N HIS A 37 1.83 11.32 -14.47
CA HIS A 37 2.99 11.86 -15.18
C HIS A 37 3.97 12.56 -14.21
N TRP A 38 3.48 13.41 -13.32
CA TRP A 38 4.34 14.12 -12.37
C TRP A 38 4.94 13.19 -11.32
N ILE A 39 4.24 12.14 -10.92
CA ILE A 39 4.77 11.10 -10.04
C ILE A 39 5.94 10.38 -10.72
N LYS A 40 5.78 9.94 -11.97
CA LYS A 40 6.85 9.29 -12.75
C LYS A 40 8.06 10.21 -12.92
N GLU A 41 7.84 11.49 -13.23
CA GLU A 41 8.94 12.46 -13.37
C GLU A 41 9.65 12.69 -12.03
N GLY A 42 8.91 12.73 -10.91
CA GLY A 42 9.48 12.84 -9.57
C GLY A 42 10.43 11.69 -9.24
N TYR A 43 10.00 10.45 -9.44
CA TYR A 43 10.85 9.27 -9.23
C TYR A 43 12.08 9.26 -10.14
N LYS A 44 11.91 9.62 -11.42
CA LYS A 44 13.02 9.73 -12.36
C LYS A 44 14.06 10.78 -11.92
N GLN A 45 13.62 11.86 -11.30
CA GLN A 45 14.50 12.91 -10.77
C GLN A 45 15.19 12.45 -9.48
N MET A 46 14.49 11.70 -8.59
CA MET A 46 15.11 11.05 -7.43
C MET A 46 16.25 10.13 -7.86
N TRP A 47 16.01 9.30 -8.88
CA TRP A 47 17.02 8.37 -9.40
C TRP A 47 18.26 9.09 -9.95
N LYS A 48 18.09 10.33 -10.47
CA LYS A 48 19.20 11.20 -10.92
C LYS A 48 19.88 11.97 -9.80
N GLY A 49 19.43 11.79 -8.54
CA GLY A 49 19.92 12.56 -7.40
C GLY A 49 19.41 14.01 -7.34
N SER A 50 18.40 14.35 -8.16
CA SER A 50 17.83 15.70 -8.22
C SER A 50 16.66 15.86 -7.26
N PHE A 51 16.88 15.68 -5.96
CA PHE A 51 15.83 15.61 -4.93
C PHE A 51 14.93 16.85 -4.86
N SER A 52 15.47 18.04 -5.08
CA SER A 52 14.67 19.30 -5.08
C SER A 52 13.64 19.32 -6.23
N GLN A 53 14.04 18.85 -7.43
CA GLN A 53 13.14 18.78 -8.58
C GLN A 53 12.12 17.64 -8.43
N ALA A 54 12.55 16.53 -7.81
CA ALA A 54 11.64 15.43 -7.48
C ALA A 54 10.52 15.91 -6.54
N ASN A 55 10.87 16.60 -5.47
CA ASN A 55 9.89 17.18 -4.55
C ASN A 55 8.92 18.14 -5.26
N GLU A 56 9.42 19.01 -6.14
CA GLU A 56 8.55 19.90 -6.94
C GLU A 56 7.57 19.12 -7.80
N SER A 57 8.00 18.01 -8.38
CA SER A 57 7.14 17.13 -9.19
C SER A 57 6.07 16.45 -8.36
N PHE A 58 6.42 15.93 -7.17
CA PHE A 58 5.46 15.33 -6.26
C PHE A 58 4.44 16.36 -5.72
N GLU A 59 4.88 17.59 -5.40
CA GLU A 59 3.96 18.66 -5.00
C GLU A 59 2.97 19.01 -6.11
N LYS A 60 3.39 19.00 -7.39
CA LYS A 60 2.47 19.19 -8.52
C LYS A 60 1.43 18.07 -8.60
N ALA A 61 1.84 16.83 -8.41
CA ALA A 61 0.91 15.68 -8.39
C ALA A 61 -0.12 15.83 -7.24
N LEU A 62 0.33 16.19 -6.03
CA LEU A 62 -0.55 16.44 -4.88
C LEU A 62 -1.55 17.57 -5.15
N GLN A 63 -1.12 18.68 -5.77
CA GLN A 63 -1.98 19.79 -6.16
C GLN A 63 -3.04 19.37 -7.19
N ILE A 64 -2.68 18.49 -8.14
CA ILE A 64 -3.63 17.97 -9.13
C ILE A 64 -4.69 17.10 -8.43
N TYR A 65 -4.33 16.25 -7.47
CA TYR A 65 -5.30 15.50 -6.69
C TYR A 65 -6.22 16.41 -5.87
N ASP A 66 -5.69 17.48 -5.25
CA ASP A 66 -6.52 18.47 -4.54
C ASP A 66 -7.51 19.18 -5.48
N GLN A 67 -7.09 19.51 -6.70
CA GLN A 67 -7.97 20.07 -7.72
C GLN A 67 -9.03 19.06 -8.16
N ALA A 68 -8.66 17.80 -8.36
CA ALA A 68 -9.59 16.74 -8.74
C ALA A 68 -10.67 16.51 -7.66
N ILE A 69 -10.29 16.56 -6.38
CA ILE A 69 -11.20 16.46 -5.23
C ILE A 69 -12.14 17.68 -5.20
N ALA A 70 -11.61 18.89 -5.36
CA ALA A 70 -12.38 20.13 -5.27
C ALA A 70 -13.35 20.34 -6.44
N THR A 71 -13.03 19.84 -7.63
CA THR A 71 -13.85 20.05 -8.85
C THR A 71 -15.07 19.15 -8.95
N ARG A 72 -15.18 18.11 -8.09
CA ARG A 72 -16.24 17.09 -8.19
C ARG A 72 -16.93 16.76 -6.87
N PRO A 73 -17.44 17.73 -6.14
CA PRO A 73 -18.06 17.47 -4.83
C PRO A 73 -19.30 16.57 -4.89
N GLY A 74 -19.85 16.32 -6.10
CA GLY A 74 -21.03 15.46 -6.30
C GLY A 74 -20.72 14.05 -6.80
N ASP A 75 -19.49 13.77 -7.26
CA ASP A 75 -19.04 12.45 -7.68
C ASP A 75 -18.21 11.81 -6.56
N ILE A 76 -18.90 11.09 -5.68
CA ILE A 76 -18.29 10.45 -4.51
C ILE A 76 -17.19 9.48 -4.93
N ASN A 77 -17.40 8.67 -5.98
CA ASN A 77 -16.44 7.67 -6.42
C ASN A 77 -15.15 8.32 -6.96
N ALA A 78 -15.27 9.35 -7.79
CA ALA A 78 -14.11 10.08 -8.31
C ALA A 78 -13.37 10.81 -7.18
N THR A 79 -14.09 11.44 -6.24
CA THR A 79 -13.51 12.10 -5.08
C THR A 79 -12.73 11.12 -4.22
N LEU A 80 -13.31 9.96 -3.88
CA LEU A 80 -12.64 8.92 -3.09
C LEU A 80 -11.44 8.32 -3.81
N ASN A 81 -11.52 8.12 -5.13
CA ASN A 81 -10.39 7.62 -5.90
C ASN A 81 -9.22 8.60 -5.87
N ALA A 82 -9.44 9.87 -6.16
CA ALA A 82 -8.40 10.91 -6.10
C ALA A 82 -7.83 11.06 -4.68
N THR A 83 -8.68 11.02 -3.66
CA THR A 83 -8.26 11.10 -2.24
C THR A 83 -7.38 9.91 -1.86
N ASN A 84 -7.76 8.69 -2.22
CA ASN A 84 -6.98 7.49 -1.94
C ASN A 84 -5.61 7.53 -2.65
N LYS A 85 -5.56 7.98 -3.92
CA LYS A 85 -4.28 8.16 -4.65
C LYS A 85 -3.40 9.23 -3.98
N LYS A 86 -3.98 10.36 -3.56
CA LYS A 86 -3.27 11.40 -2.80
C LYS A 86 -2.65 10.83 -1.52
N ILE A 87 -3.44 10.08 -0.74
CA ILE A 87 -2.99 9.47 0.50
C ILE A 87 -1.85 8.48 0.26
N LEU A 88 -1.97 7.62 -0.76
CA LEU A 88 -0.91 6.68 -1.11
C LEU A 88 0.38 7.38 -1.51
N LEU A 89 0.29 8.50 -2.24
CA LEU A 89 1.47 9.31 -2.55
C LEU A 89 2.08 9.94 -1.28
N LEU A 90 1.27 10.48 -0.37
CA LEU A 90 1.75 11.02 0.90
C LEU A 90 2.46 9.95 1.74
N VAL A 91 1.91 8.74 1.81
CA VAL A 91 2.54 7.59 2.51
C VAL A 91 3.89 7.24 1.87
N LYS A 92 3.96 7.17 0.53
CA LYS A 92 5.22 6.91 -0.19
C LYS A 92 6.26 8.01 -0.01
N LEU A 93 5.84 9.25 0.22
CA LEU A 93 6.71 10.39 0.54
C LEU A 93 7.04 10.48 2.04
N GLU A 94 6.60 9.50 2.84
CA GLU A 94 6.75 9.47 4.29
C GLU A 94 6.14 10.69 5.02
N ARG A 95 5.17 11.36 4.38
CA ARG A 95 4.40 12.48 4.97
C ARG A 95 3.21 11.93 5.74
N PHE A 96 3.50 11.11 6.74
CA PHE A 96 2.50 10.32 7.46
C PHE A 96 1.45 11.18 8.19
N ASP A 97 1.84 12.29 8.80
CA ASP A 97 0.90 13.17 9.50
C ASP A 97 -0.19 13.70 8.58
N GLU A 98 0.21 14.11 7.36
CA GLU A 98 -0.73 14.59 6.35
C GLU A 98 -1.59 13.46 5.79
N ALA A 99 -1.00 12.27 5.60
CA ALA A 99 -1.73 11.09 5.16
C ALA A 99 -2.81 10.70 6.19
N ILE A 100 -2.45 10.61 7.48
CA ILE A 100 -3.39 10.27 8.57
C ILE A 100 -4.48 11.34 8.71
N SER A 101 -4.14 12.63 8.69
CA SER A 101 -5.13 13.72 8.75
C SER A 101 -6.13 13.65 7.59
N THR A 102 -5.63 13.37 6.37
CA THR A 102 -6.49 13.20 5.19
C THR A 102 -7.36 11.96 5.30
N LEU A 103 -6.82 10.86 5.82
CA LEU A 103 -7.56 9.61 6.09
C LEU A 103 -8.66 9.81 7.12
N ASP A 104 -8.37 10.47 8.23
CA ASP A 104 -9.34 10.74 9.29
C ASP A 104 -10.54 11.55 8.77
N SER A 105 -10.25 12.62 8.02
CA SER A 105 -11.29 13.44 7.37
C SER A 105 -12.12 12.63 6.35
N THR A 106 -11.45 11.72 5.62
CA THR A 106 -12.11 10.85 4.63
C THR A 106 -13.01 9.83 5.31
N ILE A 107 -12.53 9.21 6.39
CA ILE A 107 -13.28 8.21 7.16
C ILE A 107 -14.47 8.86 7.90
N GLU A 108 -14.29 10.08 8.43
CA GLU A 108 -15.38 10.83 9.04
C GLU A 108 -16.50 11.11 8.02
N SER A 109 -16.13 11.48 6.79
CA SER A 109 -17.10 11.77 5.72
C SER A 109 -17.69 10.50 5.09
N TYR A 110 -16.91 9.43 5.01
CA TYR A 110 -17.23 8.17 4.32
C TYR A 110 -16.81 6.97 5.16
N PRO A 111 -17.50 6.65 6.28
CA PRO A 111 -17.10 5.58 7.21
C PRO A 111 -17.15 4.17 6.59
N GLU A 112 -17.85 3.99 5.47
CA GLU A 112 -17.93 2.74 4.70
C GLU A 112 -16.83 2.60 3.64
N ASN A 113 -15.85 3.53 3.62
CA ASN A 113 -14.72 3.43 2.71
C ASN A 113 -13.69 2.40 3.22
N LEU A 114 -13.88 1.14 2.83
CA LEU A 114 -13.00 0.02 3.15
C LEU A 114 -11.53 0.34 2.85
N LYS A 115 -11.26 0.94 1.68
CA LYS A 115 -9.90 1.26 1.25
C LYS A 115 -9.23 2.28 2.19
N ALA A 116 -9.94 3.29 2.66
CA ALA A 116 -9.40 4.27 3.60
C ALA A 116 -9.02 3.61 4.94
N TRP A 117 -9.84 2.71 5.46
CA TRP A 117 -9.52 1.96 6.67
C TRP A 117 -8.27 1.10 6.52
N LYS A 118 -8.13 0.37 5.38
CA LYS A 118 -6.91 -0.41 5.09
C LYS A 118 -5.67 0.47 4.99
N ILE A 119 -5.73 1.56 4.22
CA ILE A 119 -4.59 2.48 4.08
C ILE A 119 -4.22 3.06 5.44
N LYS A 120 -5.19 3.41 6.29
CA LYS A 120 -4.90 3.88 7.66
C LYS A 120 -4.15 2.84 8.48
N GLY A 121 -4.59 1.59 8.45
CA GLY A 121 -3.95 0.50 9.16
C GLY A 121 -2.48 0.32 8.71
N PHE A 122 -2.23 0.23 7.41
CA PHE A 122 -0.87 0.09 6.87
C PHE A 122 0.00 1.34 7.12
N SER A 123 -0.56 2.55 7.02
CA SER A 123 0.19 3.77 7.32
C SER A 123 0.68 3.81 8.77
N LEU A 124 -0.14 3.35 9.71
CA LEU A 124 0.22 3.26 11.12
C LEU A 124 1.34 2.22 11.35
N ILE A 125 1.31 1.07 10.66
CA ILE A 125 2.41 0.09 10.70
C ILE A 125 3.70 0.75 10.21
N ASN A 126 3.68 1.42 9.04
CA ASN A 126 4.86 2.09 8.48
C ASN A 126 5.42 3.16 9.45
N ILE A 127 4.57 3.91 10.14
CA ILE A 127 4.99 4.88 11.18
C ILE A 127 5.73 4.16 12.32
N ALA A 128 5.17 3.04 12.81
CA ALA A 128 5.77 2.27 13.89
C ALA A 128 7.12 1.70 13.46
N GLU A 129 7.22 1.10 12.29
CA GLU A 129 8.46 0.53 11.75
C GLU A 129 9.54 1.61 11.54
N LYS A 130 9.16 2.77 11.01
CA LYS A 130 10.08 3.91 10.87
C LYS A 130 10.59 4.39 12.23
N SER A 131 9.73 4.51 13.23
CA SER A 131 10.12 4.91 14.59
C SER A 131 11.09 3.91 15.23
N ILE A 132 10.93 2.61 14.92
CA ILE A 132 11.87 1.56 15.36
C ILE A 132 13.22 1.73 14.67
N ALA A 133 13.23 1.95 13.35
CA ALA A 133 14.46 2.14 12.57
C ALA A 133 15.25 3.36 13.06
N GLU A 134 14.60 4.52 13.22
CA GLU A 134 15.21 5.75 13.72
C GLU A 134 15.76 5.59 15.16
N SER A 135 15.06 4.82 16.01
CA SER A 135 15.50 4.54 17.38
C SER A 135 16.74 3.63 17.42
N SER A 136 16.89 2.73 16.45
CA SER A 136 18.03 1.82 16.35
C SER A 136 19.30 2.51 15.85
N GLU A 137 19.18 3.57 15.05
CA GLU A 137 20.30 4.37 14.54
C GLU A 137 20.83 5.41 15.56
N ALA A 138 20.04 5.76 16.57
CA ALA A 138 20.45 6.68 17.62
C ALA A 138 21.50 6.02 18.54
N GLU A 139 22.74 6.50 18.51
CA GLU A 139 23.91 5.97 19.22
C GLU A 139 23.76 5.86 20.79
N ASN A 140 22.64 6.27 21.34
CA ASN A 140 22.42 6.36 22.80
C ASN A 140 21.43 5.35 23.38
N GLY A 141 21.23 4.18 22.79
CA GLY A 141 20.72 2.99 23.51
C GLY A 141 19.46 3.16 24.40
N THR A 142 18.66 4.21 24.24
CA THR A 142 17.41 4.40 25.00
C THR A 142 16.24 3.65 24.35
N VAL A 143 16.41 2.36 24.14
CA VAL A 143 15.36 1.46 23.62
C VAL A 143 14.17 1.30 24.61
N GLY A 144 14.27 1.89 25.81
CA GLY A 144 13.34 1.60 26.90
C GLY A 144 12.11 2.50 27.04
N SER A 145 11.99 3.62 26.30
CA SER A 145 10.91 4.57 26.55
C SER A 145 9.78 4.61 25.51
N ASN A 146 9.95 4.00 24.34
CA ASN A 146 8.97 4.09 23.25
C ASN A 146 8.09 2.85 23.03
N THR A 147 8.26 1.76 23.78
CA THR A 147 7.46 0.53 23.56
C THR A 147 5.96 0.79 23.72
N THR A 148 5.55 1.50 24.78
CA THR A 148 4.13 1.83 25.01
C THR A 148 3.53 2.71 23.92
N GLU A 149 4.30 3.61 23.33
CA GLU A 149 3.87 4.45 22.21
C GLU A 149 3.72 3.63 20.94
N LEU A 150 4.69 2.77 20.64
CA LEU A 150 4.64 1.85 19.51
C LEU A 150 3.47 0.87 19.62
N ASP A 151 3.25 0.29 20.80
CA ASP A 151 2.11 -0.59 21.06
C ASP A 151 0.80 0.15 20.78
N GLY A 152 0.68 1.43 21.18
CA GLY A 152 -0.48 2.26 20.90
C GLY A 152 -0.70 2.52 19.41
N ILE A 153 0.35 2.61 18.60
CA ILE A 153 0.24 2.75 17.14
C ILE A 153 -0.23 1.45 16.50
N TYR A 154 0.31 0.30 16.91
CA TYR A 154 -0.15 -1.01 16.43
C TYR A 154 -1.59 -1.29 16.84
N ASP A 155 -2.02 -0.91 18.06
CA ASP A 155 -3.41 -1.03 18.50
C ASP A 155 -4.36 -0.19 17.63
N GLN A 156 -3.98 1.03 17.26
CA GLN A 156 -4.75 1.84 16.32
C GLN A 156 -4.81 1.20 14.93
N SER A 157 -3.72 0.59 14.48
CA SER A 157 -3.69 -0.17 13.23
C SER A 157 -4.66 -1.36 13.28
N LEU A 158 -4.67 -2.13 14.36
CA LEU A 158 -5.63 -3.23 14.58
C LEU A 158 -7.07 -2.75 14.55
N GLN A 159 -7.37 -1.59 15.15
CA GLN A 159 -8.71 -0.99 15.10
C GLN A 159 -9.10 -0.62 13.67
N ALA A 160 -8.19 -0.07 12.88
CA ALA A 160 -8.45 0.27 11.49
C ALA A 160 -8.74 -0.98 10.64
N PHE A 161 -7.94 -2.05 10.78
CA PHE A 161 -8.21 -3.32 10.08
C PHE A 161 -9.47 -4.02 10.60
N GLN A 162 -9.80 -3.89 11.90
CA GLN A 162 -11.07 -4.42 12.40
C GLN A 162 -12.25 -3.72 11.72
N ARG A 163 -12.19 -2.39 11.54
CA ARG A 163 -13.21 -1.65 10.80
C ARG A 163 -13.29 -2.06 9.34
N ALA A 164 -12.16 -2.31 8.71
CA ALA A 164 -12.15 -2.86 7.35
C ALA A 164 -12.84 -4.22 7.28
N LEU A 165 -12.57 -5.12 8.23
CA LEU A 165 -13.18 -6.45 8.30
C LEU A 165 -14.65 -6.44 8.77
N ASP A 166 -15.08 -5.43 9.49
CA ASP A 166 -16.52 -5.23 9.78
C ASP A 166 -17.31 -4.89 8.49
N LEU A 167 -16.64 -4.26 7.50
CA LEU A 167 -17.22 -3.94 6.20
C LEU A 167 -17.11 -5.10 5.22
N ASP A 168 -15.98 -5.78 5.18
CA ASP A 168 -15.72 -6.96 4.35
C ASP A 168 -14.93 -8.00 5.16
N PRO A 169 -15.59 -9.02 5.74
CA PRO A 169 -14.93 -10.06 6.52
C PRO A 169 -13.98 -10.96 5.71
N ASP A 170 -14.15 -10.99 4.38
CA ASP A 170 -13.38 -11.82 3.47
C ASP A 170 -12.29 -11.01 2.72
N ASP A 171 -11.92 -9.82 3.22
CA ASP A 171 -10.80 -9.04 2.70
C ASP A 171 -9.45 -9.62 3.17
N ALA A 172 -8.78 -10.38 2.31
CA ALA A 172 -7.49 -11.00 2.60
C ALA A 172 -6.38 -9.98 2.93
N GLU A 173 -6.42 -8.78 2.34
CA GLU A 173 -5.45 -7.72 2.61
C GLU A 173 -5.62 -7.14 4.03
N ALA A 174 -6.85 -6.98 4.49
CA ALA A 174 -7.12 -6.55 5.85
C ALA A 174 -6.70 -7.61 6.89
N TRP A 175 -6.89 -8.90 6.61
CA TRP A 175 -6.38 -9.98 7.45
C TRP A 175 -4.85 -10.01 7.49
N ARG A 176 -4.20 -9.81 6.34
CA ARG A 176 -2.74 -9.67 6.27
C ARG A 176 -2.26 -8.47 7.11
N GLY A 177 -2.92 -7.32 7.00
CA GLY A 177 -2.60 -6.13 7.80
C GLY A 177 -2.72 -6.38 9.30
N ARG A 178 -3.75 -7.12 9.75
CA ARG A 178 -3.87 -7.55 11.15
C ARG A 178 -2.73 -8.45 11.59
N ALA A 179 -2.30 -9.37 10.73
CA ALA A 179 -1.17 -10.24 11.03
C ALA A 179 0.11 -9.42 11.28
N LEU A 180 0.39 -8.44 10.42
CA LEU A 180 1.53 -7.55 10.58
C LEU A 180 1.45 -6.72 11.87
N ALA A 181 0.29 -6.17 12.20
CA ALA A 181 0.10 -5.39 13.43
C ALA A 181 0.29 -6.25 14.69
N TYR A 182 -0.24 -7.47 14.73
CA TYR A 182 0.01 -8.42 15.82
C TYR A 182 1.48 -8.85 15.90
N SER A 183 2.17 -9.04 14.75
CA SER A 183 3.61 -9.33 14.74
C SER A 183 4.40 -8.17 15.33
N GLY A 184 4.05 -6.92 15.02
CA GLY A 184 4.62 -5.73 15.63
C GLY A 184 4.47 -5.69 17.16
N LEU A 185 3.30 -6.11 17.68
CA LEU A 185 3.04 -6.29 19.12
C LEU A 185 3.69 -7.54 19.72
N LYS A 186 4.38 -8.37 18.90
CA LYS A 186 4.95 -9.66 19.29
C LYS A 186 3.92 -10.69 19.77
N ASP A 187 2.64 -10.50 19.43
CA ASP A 187 1.59 -11.48 19.63
C ASP A 187 1.57 -12.46 18.44
N HIS A 188 2.56 -13.34 18.43
CA HIS A 188 2.79 -14.27 17.32
C HIS A 188 1.63 -15.26 17.11
N ASP A 189 0.88 -15.61 18.16
CA ASP A 189 -0.25 -16.52 18.06
C ASP A 189 -1.42 -15.90 17.30
N GLU A 190 -1.77 -14.64 17.61
CA GLU A 190 -2.83 -13.92 16.88
C GLU A 190 -2.35 -13.50 15.48
N ALA A 191 -1.06 -13.15 15.32
CA ALA A 191 -0.46 -12.88 14.02
C ALA A 191 -0.60 -14.09 13.08
N LEU A 192 -0.28 -15.30 13.57
CA LEU A 192 -0.37 -16.51 12.76
C LEU A 192 -1.83 -16.84 12.38
N LYS A 193 -2.78 -16.70 13.33
CA LYS A 193 -4.22 -16.90 13.03
C LYS A 193 -4.72 -15.94 11.94
N ALA A 194 -4.32 -14.66 12.03
CA ALA A 194 -4.70 -13.67 11.04
C ALA A 194 -4.05 -13.94 9.68
N SER A 195 -2.79 -14.35 9.67
CA SER A 195 -2.05 -14.74 8.47
C SER A 195 -2.66 -15.99 7.81
N ASP A 196 -3.04 -17.01 8.60
CA ASP A 196 -3.73 -18.20 8.11
C ASP A 196 -5.06 -17.85 7.43
N LYS A 197 -5.81 -16.88 8.00
CA LYS A 197 -7.05 -16.37 7.38
C LYS A 197 -6.78 -15.66 6.06
N ALA A 198 -5.75 -14.83 5.96
CA ALA A 198 -5.42 -14.15 4.72
C ALA A 198 -5.15 -15.14 3.56
N VAL A 199 -4.35 -16.19 3.80
CA VAL A 199 -4.00 -17.18 2.78
C VAL A 199 -5.11 -18.20 2.55
N GLU A 200 -6.04 -18.40 3.49
CA GLU A 200 -7.25 -19.21 3.32
C GLU A 200 -8.24 -18.50 2.37
N ILE A 201 -8.44 -17.19 2.54
CA ILE A 201 -9.34 -16.37 1.71
C ILE A 201 -8.79 -16.21 0.31
N ASP A 202 -7.52 -15.84 0.18
CA ASP A 202 -6.85 -15.71 -1.11
C ASP A 202 -5.55 -16.54 -1.15
N PRO A 203 -5.61 -17.80 -1.59
CA PRO A 203 -4.43 -18.64 -1.77
C PRO A 203 -3.44 -18.13 -2.85
N GLY A 204 -3.87 -17.20 -3.71
CA GLY A 204 -3.05 -16.54 -4.74
C GLY A 204 -2.36 -15.28 -4.27
N TYR A 205 -2.57 -14.85 -3.02
CA TYR A 205 -1.96 -13.64 -2.49
C TYR A 205 -0.51 -13.87 -2.06
N GLY A 206 0.44 -13.74 -3.01
CA GLY A 206 1.87 -14.02 -2.81
C GLY A 206 2.47 -13.28 -1.63
N GLN A 207 2.12 -11.99 -1.43
CA GLN A 207 2.62 -11.20 -0.32
C GLN A 207 2.17 -11.73 1.06
N ALA A 208 0.95 -12.25 1.17
CA ALA A 208 0.47 -12.86 2.42
C ALA A 208 1.25 -14.15 2.76
N TRP A 209 1.63 -14.92 1.75
CA TRP A 209 2.49 -16.09 1.92
C TRP A 209 3.91 -15.70 2.33
N LEU A 210 4.48 -14.62 1.77
CA LEU A 210 5.79 -14.09 2.16
C LEU A 210 5.78 -13.64 3.63
N ASP A 211 4.83 -12.79 4.02
CA ASP A 211 4.71 -12.29 5.39
C ASP A 211 4.52 -13.43 6.40
N ARG A 212 3.74 -14.46 6.01
CA ARG A 212 3.59 -15.69 6.80
C ARG A 212 4.91 -16.43 6.97
N GLY A 213 5.73 -16.50 5.93
CA GLY A 213 7.07 -17.08 5.98
C GLY A 213 7.98 -16.35 6.97
N ILE A 214 7.99 -15.03 6.92
CA ILE A 214 8.75 -14.17 7.85
C ILE A 214 8.31 -14.40 9.29
N LEU A 215 7.00 -14.35 9.55
CA LEU A 215 6.44 -14.60 10.89
C LEU A 215 6.84 -15.97 11.44
N LEU A 216 6.78 -17.02 10.62
CA LEU A 216 7.18 -18.36 11.04
C LEU A 216 8.68 -18.47 11.33
N LEU A 217 9.54 -17.71 10.63
CA LEU A 217 10.97 -17.59 10.96
C LEU A 217 11.17 -16.90 12.32
N GLU A 218 10.46 -15.81 12.59
CA GLU A 218 10.50 -15.15 13.91
C GLU A 218 10.08 -16.09 15.05
N MET A 219 9.14 -17.01 14.79
CA MET A 219 8.72 -18.04 15.73
C MET A 219 9.68 -19.25 15.79
N GLY A 220 10.75 -19.28 15.00
CA GLY A 220 11.69 -20.40 14.90
C GLY A 220 11.15 -21.64 14.19
N ARG A 221 10.01 -21.53 13.46
CA ARG A 221 9.33 -22.63 12.73
C ARG A 221 9.82 -22.69 11.30
N THR A 222 11.12 -22.88 11.11
CA THR A 222 11.84 -22.69 9.84
C THR A 222 11.36 -23.57 8.70
N GLU A 223 11.01 -24.84 8.95
CA GLU A 223 10.48 -25.76 7.92
C GLU A 223 9.12 -25.30 7.38
N GLU A 224 8.27 -24.79 8.28
CA GLU A 224 6.97 -24.25 7.88
C GLU A 224 7.10 -22.90 7.15
N ALA A 225 8.09 -22.12 7.53
CA ALA A 225 8.45 -20.89 6.83
C ALA A 225 8.89 -21.19 5.39
N LEU A 226 9.73 -22.22 5.17
CA LEU A 226 10.13 -22.63 3.81
C LEU A 226 8.92 -23.01 2.96
N PHE A 227 7.94 -23.71 3.52
CA PHE A 227 6.72 -24.02 2.79
C PHE A 227 5.98 -22.74 2.37
N ALA A 228 5.85 -21.77 3.26
CA ALA A 228 5.18 -20.51 2.96
C ALA A 228 5.95 -19.70 1.89
N LEU A 229 7.28 -19.64 1.99
CA LEU A 229 8.15 -18.98 1.01
C LEU A 229 8.09 -19.65 -0.36
N ASP A 230 8.05 -21.00 -0.41
CA ASP A 230 7.87 -21.74 -1.65
C ASP A 230 6.51 -21.44 -2.31
N ARG A 231 5.46 -21.25 -1.49
CA ARG A 231 4.15 -20.82 -1.99
C ARG A 231 4.22 -19.38 -2.54
N ALA A 232 4.84 -18.45 -1.83
CA ALA A 232 5.05 -17.08 -2.33
C ALA A 232 5.78 -17.08 -3.69
N LEU A 233 6.88 -17.83 -3.80
CA LEU A 233 7.66 -17.95 -5.03
C LEU A 233 6.93 -18.71 -6.15
N SER A 234 6.02 -19.63 -5.83
CA SER A 234 5.17 -20.27 -6.85
C SER A 234 4.17 -19.30 -7.50
N ILE A 235 3.79 -18.24 -6.78
CA ILE A 235 2.88 -17.18 -7.23
C ILE A 235 3.67 -16.07 -7.91
N GLN A 236 4.78 -15.65 -7.29
CA GLN A 236 5.67 -14.59 -7.76
C GLN A 236 7.11 -15.12 -7.81
N PRO A 237 7.50 -15.80 -8.91
CA PRO A 237 8.82 -16.42 -9.03
C PRO A 237 9.99 -15.41 -9.00
N ASP A 238 9.72 -14.16 -9.28
CA ASP A 238 10.65 -13.02 -9.34
C ASP A 238 10.68 -12.18 -8.06
N ASN A 239 10.10 -12.65 -6.97
CA ASN A 239 10.12 -11.95 -5.69
C ASN A 239 11.49 -12.13 -5.01
N LEU A 240 12.34 -11.08 -5.09
CA LEU A 240 13.69 -11.07 -4.54
C LEU A 240 13.71 -11.22 -3.02
N ASP A 241 12.75 -10.62 -2.32
CA ASP A 241 12.66 -10.73 -0.86
C ASP A 241 12.37 -12.17 -0.45
N ALA A 242 11.42 -12.83 -1.12
CA ALA A 242 11.11 -14.22 -0.86
C ALA A 242 12.29 -15.17 -1.12
N LEU A 243 13.08 -14.91 -2.19
CA LEU A 243 14.28 -15.68 -2.50
C LEU A 243 15.37 -15.48 -1.44
N SER A 244 15.61 -14.23 -1.04
CA SER A 244 16.62 -13.88 -0.04
C SER A 244 16.28 -14.50 1.32
N ILE A 245 15.04 -14.37 1.76
CA ILE A 245 14.56 -14.94 3.05
C ILE A 245 14.59 -16.47 2.99
N LYS A 246 14.25 -17.08 1.85
CA LYS A 246 14.36 -18.53 1.65
C LYS A 246 15.82 -19.01 1.78
N ALA A 247 16.76 -18.27 1.19
CA ALA A 247 18.20 -18.61 1.31
C ALA A 247 18.67 -18.55 2.77
N GLU A 248 18.20 -17.53 3.53
CA GLU A 248 18.46 -17.42 4.95
C GLU A 248 17.87 -18.60 5.73
N ALA A 249 16.60 -18.92 5.53
CA ALA A 249 15.92 -20.05 6.17
C ALA A 249 16.64 -21.40 5.91
N LEU A 250 17.07 -21.64 4.67
CA LEU A 250 17.82 -22.82 4.28
C LEU A 250 19.20 -22.86 4.97
N THR A 251 19.84 -21.72 5.14
CA THR A 251 21.11 -21.60 5.85
C THR A 251 20.95 -21.98 7.34
N PHE A 252 19.88 -21.54 8.00
CA PHE A 252 19.55 -21.94 9.37
C PHE A 252 19.36 -23.44 9.54
N LEU A 253 18.80 -24.10 8.51
CA LEU A 253 18.61 -25.55 8.50
C LEU A 253 19.87 -26.34 8.09
N GLY A 254 20.98 -25.65 7.76
CA GLY A 254 22.21 -26.29 7.28
C GLY A 254 22.11 -26.83 5.84
N ARG A 255 21.06 -26.46 5.07
CA ARG A 255 20.82 -26.86 3.67
C ARG A 255 21.58 -25.93 2.71
N TYR A 256 22.88 -25.86 2.88
CA TYR A 256 23.76 -24.84 2.24
C TYR A 256 23.74 -24.85 0.73
N GLN A 257 23.63 -26.02 0.08
CA GLN A 257 23.58 -26.11 -1.40
C GLN A 257 22.31 -25.50 -1.96
N GLU A 258 21.18 -25.69 -1.27
CA GLU A 258 19.89 -25.12 -1.68
C GLU A 258 19.85 -23.62 -1.36
N ALA A 259 20.44 -23.20 -0.23
CA ALA A 259 20.59 -21.78 0.10
C ALA A 259 21.42 -21.03 -0.96
N GLU A 260 22.53 -21.62 -1.38
CA GLU A 260 23.39 -21.07 -2.43
C GLU A 260 22.64 -20.93 -3.77
N ALA A 261 21.84 -21.94 -4.14
CA ALA A 261 21.04 -21.87 -5.37
C ALA A 261 19.99 -20.75 -5.32
N ALA A 262 19.28 -20.58 -4.18
CA ALA A 262 18.31 -19.51 -3.99
C ALA A 262 18.96 -18.12 -4.02
N PHE A 263 20.15 -17.98 -3.41
CA PHE A 263 20.94 -16.76 -3.43
C PHE A 263 21.39 -16.36 -4.84
N TYR A 264 21.94 -17.32 -5.62
CA TYR A 264 22.32 -17.04 -6.99
C TYR A 264 21.13 -16.68 -7.88
N GLN A 265 19.99 -17.33 -7.68
CA GLN A 265 18.76 -16.97 -8.39
C GLN A 265 18.37 -15.52 -8.09
N ALA A 266 18.40 -15.09 -6.83
CA ALA A 266 18.12 -13.71 -6.45
C ALA A 266 19.12 -12.72 -7.09
N MET A 267 20.40 -13.07 -7.11
CA MET A 267 21.46 -12.23 -7.64
C MET A 267 21.39 -12.08 -9.17
N ASP A 268 21.07 -13.16 -9.89
CA ASP A 268 20.89 -13.12 -11.34
C ASP A 268 19.71 -12.22 -11.73
N MET A 269 18.60 -12.31 -11.00
CA MET A 269 17.41 -11.48 -11.22
C MET A 269 17.67 -10.00 -10.90
N ASP A 270 18.41 -9.69 -9.84
CA ASP A 270 18.80 -8.32 -9.51
C ASP A 270 19.69 -7.71 -10.58
N SER A 271 20.64 -8.49 -11.12
CA SER A 271 21.52 -8.04 -12.21
C SER A 271 20.75 -7.81 -13.53
N GLU A 272 19.78 -8.65 -13.86
CA GLU A 272 18.92 -8.45 -15.03
C GLU A 272 18.05 -7.19 -14.90
N ARG A 273 17.50 -6.92 -13.72
CA ARG A 273 16.78 -5.66 -13.44
C ARG A 273 17.64 -4.44 -13.62
N TYR A 274 18.91 -4.51 -13.20
CA TYR A 274 19.86 -3.41 -13.34
C TYR A 274 20.23 -3.14 -14.81
N GLU A 275 20.37 -4.19 -15.63
CA GLU A 275 20.72 -4.09 -17.06
C GLU A 275 19.53 -3.63 -17.93
N THR A 276 18.32 -4.07 -17.63
CA THR A 276 17.11 -3.73 -18.42
C THR A 276 16.54 -2.35 -18.10
N GLY A 277 16.97 -1.74 -16.99
CA GLY A 277 16.39 -0.47 -16.51
C GLY A 277 14.93 -0.60 -16.04
N ASP A 278 14.43 -1.82 -15.94
CA ASP A 278 13.09 -2.15 -15.40
C ASP A 278 13.04 -2.06 -13.86
N SER A 279 14.03 -1.37 -13.28
CA SER A 279 14.03 -1.13 -11.86
C SER A 279 12.85 -0.24 -11.46
N GLU A 280 11.87 -0.84 -10.76
CA GLU A 280 10.98 -0.19 -9.81
C GLU A 280 9.83 0.70 -10.29
N VAL A 281 9.51 0.81 -11.57
CA VAL A 281 8.39 1.67 -11.99
C VAL A 281 7.05 0.92 -12.03
N ASP A 282 7.03 -0.38 -12.26
CA ASP A 282 5.79 -1.15 -12.48
C ASP A 282 5.01 -1.49 -11.19
N TRP A 283 5.66 -1.54 -10.01
CA TRP A 283 4.97 -1.74 -8.74
C TRP A 283 4.42 -0.43 -8.12
N LEU A 284 4.63 0.72 -8.80
CA LEU A 284 4.22 2.05 -8.35
C LEU A 284 2.85 2.49 -8.90
N LEU A 285 2.25 1.73 -9.81
CA LEU A 285 0.92 1.98 -10.41
C LEU A 285 -0.13 1.02 -9.83
#